data_6ce884f32f20f64a2f6f501e99e53c90
#
_entry.id   6ce884f32f20f64a2f6f501e99e53c90
#
_cell.length_a   1.000
_cell.length_b   1.000
_cell.length_c   1.000
_cell.angle_alpha   90.00
_cell.angle_beta   90.00
_cell.angle_gamma   90.00
#
_symmetry.space_group_name_H-M   'P 1'
#
loop_
_entity.id
_entity.type
_entity.pdbx_description
1 polymer ?
#
loop_
_entity_poly.entity_id
_entity_poly.type
_entity_poly.pdbx_seq_one_letter_code
_entity_poly.pdbx_strand_id
1 'polypeptide(L)'
;MTDGSAFPPATLEERVKRALVPARLELKRIVARERRKGEAGLKLLPLLVDPARAALDIGANRGIWAHEMGRLTPAVLAFEPNPKLFAVLARAARKPVLCRAEALSDADGEAELLIPGAHGRYSNQGASLNPDKVGEAAHMRVSVRTATLDGLDPPPVGFMKIDVEGHERAVLEGARGVIARDRPAMIIEIEERHTGRDINDELDFVEALGYRTLPLASGRLVDRARFDPDRDHRALAGKPGYAN
;
A
#
# COMPACT_ATOMS: atom_id res chain seq x y z
N MET A 1 -13.67 -5.53 31.46
CA MET A 1 -12.55 -4.58 31.28
C MET A 1 -11.42 -5.35 30.62
N THR A 2 -11.41 -5.47 29.32
CA THR A 2 -10.34 -6.09 28.54
C THR A 2 -9.50 -4.94 28.01
N ASP A 3 -8.24 -4.92 28.44
CA ASP A 3 -7.22 -3.94 28.04
C ASP A 3 -7.08 -3.91 26.53
N GLY A 4 -7.45 -2.79 25.91
CA GLY A 4 -7.65 -2.62 24.48
C GLY A 4 -6.41 -2.29 23.68
N SER A 5 -5.23 -2.84 24.01
CA SER A 5 -4.01 -2.65 23.21
C SER A 5 -3.41 -3.98 22.74
N ALA A 6 -4.20 -4.79 22.03
CA ALA A 6 -3.66 -5.99 21.41
C ALA A 6 -2.88 -5.64 20.13
N PHE A 7 -1.63 -5.26 20.29
CA PHE A 7 -0.69 -5.22 19.16
C PHE A 7 -0.36 -6.67 18.73
N PRO A 8 -0.22 -6.94 17.42
CA PRO A 8 0.26 -8.23 16.96
C PRO A 8 1.61 -8.53 17.63
N PRO A 9 1.72 -9.57 18.46
CA PRO A 9 2.95 -9.82 19.22
C PRO A 9 4.10 -10.13 18.26
N ALA A 10 5.25 -9.50 18.48
CA ALA A 10 6.46 -9.83 17.76
C ALA A 10 6.97 -11.20 18.22
N THR A 11 7.31 -12.10 17.29
CA THR A 11 7.94 -13.38 17.59
C THR A 11 9.31 -13.17 18.27
N LEU A 12 9.81 -14.20 18.97
CA LEU A 12 11.15 -14.13 19.59
C LEU A 12 12.23 -13.84 18.52
N GLU A 13 12.15 -14.48 17.37
CA GLU A 13 13.04 -14.24 16.24
C GLU A 13 13.00 -12.78 15.78
N GLU A 14 11.80 -12.19 15.60
CA GLU A 14 11.65 -10.78 15.26
C GLU A 14 12.24 -9.85 16.33
N ARG A 15 12.07 -10.19 17.60
CA ARG A 15 12.65 -9.40 18.72
C ARG A 15 14.18 -9.44 18.70
N VAL A 16 14.76 -10.62 18.55
CA VAL A 16 16.23 -10.82 18.45
C VAL A 16 16.77 -10.10 17.22
N LYS A 17 16.12 -10.26 16.06
CA LYS A 17 16.50 -9.59 14.82
C LYS A 17 16.45 -8.07 14.95
N ARG A 18 15.40 -7.53 15.60
CA ARG A 18 15.27 -6.09 15.86
C ARG A 18 16.36 -5.55 16.79
N ALA A 19 16.86 -6.36 17.73
CA ALA A 19 17.93 -5.98 18.64
C ALA A 19 19.31 -6.00 17.97
N LEU A 20 19.55 -6.96 17.08
CA LEU A 20 20.88 -7.20 16.49
C LEU A 20 21.08 -6.53 15.13
N VAL A 21 20.00 -6.32 14.35
CA VAL A 21 20.10 -5.77 13.00
C VAL A 21 19.54 -4.34 12.96
N PRO A 22 20.34 -3.33 12.58
CA PRO A 22 19.83 -1.99 12.37
C PRO A 22 18.73 -1.99 11.31
N ALA A 23 17.59 -1.37 11.62
CA ALA A 23 16.40 -1.36 10.71
C ALA A 23 16.72 -0.86 9.30
N ARG A 24 17.63 0.10 9.18
CA ARG A 24 18.11 0.62 7.88
C ARG A 24 18.86 -0.41 7.06
N LEU A 25 19.68 -1.24 7.70
CA LEU A 25 20.44 -2.28 7.00
C LEU A 25 19.50 -3.36 6.51
N GLU A 26 18.51 -3.70 7.31
CA GLU A 26 17.44 -4.62 6.91
C GLU A 26 16.67 -4.06 5.71
N LEU A 27 16.20 -2.80 5.77
CA LEU A 27 15.50 -2.15 4.67
C LEU A 27 16.35 -2.15 3.39
N LYS A 28 17.62 -1.74 3.45
CA LYS A 28 18.51 -1.76 2.28
C LYS A 28 18.66 -3.15 1.66
N ARG A 29 18.74 -4.21 2.48
CA ARG A 29 18.81 -5.60 1.98
C ARG A 29 17.52 -6.02 1.29
N ILE A 30 16.37 -5.67 1.87
CA ILE A 30 15.06 -5.96 1.28
C ILE A 30 14.92 -5.19 -0.04
N VAL A 31 15.18 -3.89 -0.06
CA VAL A 31 15.14 -3.05 -1.27
C VAL A 31 16.06 -3.62 -2.37
N ALA A 32 17.29 -4.02 -2.05
CA ALA A 32 18.21 -4.61 -3.01
C ALA A 32 17.68 -5.94 -3.59
N ARG A 33 16.94 -6.72 -2.81
CA ARG A 33 16.26 -7.93 -3.29
C ARG A 33 15.09 -7.59 -4.21
N GLU A 34 14.21 -6.66 -3.80
CA GLU A 34 13.03 -6.26 -4.57
C GLU A 34 13.39 -5.61 -5.90
N ARG A 35 14.44 -4.81 -5.97
CA ARG A 35 14.98 -4.27 -7.24
C ARG A 35 15.37 -5.36 -8.24
N ARG A 36 15.80 -6.53 -7.76
CA ARG A 36 16.25 -7.64 -8.64
C ARG A 36 15.13 -8.60 -9.03
N LYS A 37 14.23 -8.88 -8.10
CA LYS A 37 13.24 -9.98 -8.22
C LYS A 37 11.83 -9.58 -7.81
N GLY A 38 11.63 -8.33 -7.37
CA GLY A 38 10.38 -7.84 -6.86
C GLY A 38 9.49 -7.21 -7.92
N GLU A 39 8.59 -6.39 -7.46
CA GLU A 39 7.53 -5.76 -8.23
C GLU A 39 8.07 -4.94 -9.40
N ALA A 40 7.49 -5.19 -10.57
CA ALA A 40 7.87 -4.50 -11.80
C ALA A 40 7.58 -2.98 -11.72
N GLY A 41 6.56 -2.59 -10.93
CA GLY A 41 6.18 -1.19 -10.70
C GLY A 41 7.31 -0.32 -10.14
N LEU A 42 8.21 -0.87 -9.31
CA LEU A 42 9.37 -0.14 -8.78
C LEU A 42 10.27 0.43 -9.89
N LYS A 43 10.33 -0.24 -11.04
CA LYS A 43 11.15 0.20 -12.20
C LYS A 43 10.54 1.40 -12.92
N LEU A 44 9.26 1.67 -12.69
CA LEU A 44 8.55 2.80 -13.30
C LEU A 44 8.72 4.09 -12.49
N LEU A 45 9.14 4.02 -11.22
CA LEU A 45 9.27 5.20 -10.35
C LEU A 45 10.05 6.36 -10.97
N PRO A 46 11.23 6.15 -11.62
CA PRO A 46 11.98 7.26 -12.23
C PRO A 46 11.24 7.98 -13.37
N LEU A 47 10.21 7.34 -13.94
CA LEU A 47 9.38 7.91 -15.02
C LEU A 47 8.12 8.58 -14.48
N LEU A 48 7.62 8.15 -13.32
CA LEU A 48 6.32 8.57 -12.79
C LEU A 48 6.43 9.60 -11.66
N VAL A 49 7.52 9.56 -10.87
CA VAL A 49 7.69 10.48 -9.74
C VAL A 49 8.14 11.85 -10.22
N ASP A 50 7.34 12.86 -9.93
CA ASP A 50 7.71 14.27 -10.15
C ASP A 50 8.76 14.70 -9.10
N PRO A 51 9.98 15.09 -9.49
CA PRO A 51 11.03 15.45 -8.56
C PRO A 51 10.79 16.77 -7.82
N ALA A 52 9.81 17.57 -8.23
CA ALA A 52 9.47 18.85 -7.60
C ALA A 52 8.29 18.77 -6.62
N ARG A 53 7.57 17.63 -6.58
CA ARG A 53 6.31 17.49 -5.84
C ARG A 53 6.41 16.31 -4.87
N ALA A 54 5.50 16.25 -3.89
CA ALA A 54 5.47 15.15 -2.94
C ALA A 54 5.06 13.82 -3.60
N ALA A 55 5.53 12.70 -3.05
CA ALA A 55 5.05 11.36 -3.37
C ALA A 55 4.39 10.73 -2.14
N LEU A 56 3.35 9.91 -2.37
CA LEU A 56 2.62 9.21 -1.33
C LEU A 56 2.81 7.70 -1.48
N ASP A 57 3.13 7.02 -0.36
CA ASP A 57 3.18 5.56 -0.23
C ASP A 57 2.06 5.12 0.70
N ILE A 58 0.93 4.70 0.13
CA ILE A 58 -0.29 4.36 0.85
C ILE A 58 -0.38 2.84 0.96
N GLY A 59 -0.29 2.32 2.20
CA GLY A 59 0.01 0.93 2.49
C GLY A 59 1.52 0.68 2.42
N ALA A 60 2.30 1.52 3.13
CA ALA A 60 3.76 1.55 3.00
C ALA A 60 4.48 0.30 3.53
N ASN A 61 3.82 -0.53 4.33
CA ASN A 61 4.38 -1.75 4.88
C ASN A 61 5.73 -1.49 5.57
N ARG A 62 6.83 -2.06 5.07
CA ARG A 62 8.18 -1.87 5.60
C ARG A 62 8.92 -0.67 4.99
N GLY A 63 8.29 0.05 4.06
CA GLY A 63 8.81 1.28 3.46
C GLY A 63 9.73 1.07 2.27
N ILE A 64 9.54 0.01 1.49
CA ILE A 64 10.34 -0.26 0.29
C ILE A 64 10.10 0.83 -0.76
N TRP A 65 8.83 1.08 -1.06
CA TRP A 65 8.41 2.12 -2.01
C TRP A 65 8.76 3.52 -1.50
N ALA A 66 8.45 3.82 -0.22
CA ALA A 66 8.82 5.10 0.38
C ALA A 66 10.33 5.38 0.32
N HIS A 67 11.18 4.35 0.53
CA HIS A 67 12.63 4.47 0.42
C HIS A 67 13.07 4.82 -1.00
N GLU A 68 12.49 4.16 -2.02
CA GLU A 68 12.81 4.43 -3.42
C GLU A 68 12.31 5.81 -3.88
N MET A 69 11.09 6.18 -3.52
CA MET A 69 10.54 7.52 -3.79
C MET A 69 11.39 8.61 -3.14
N GLY A 70 11.84 8.41 -1.90
CA GLY A 70 12.68 9.38 -1.18
C GLY A 70 14.04 9.66 -1.81
N ARG A 71 14.41 8.96 -2.88
CA ARG A 71 15.60 9.23 -3.69
C ARG A 71 15.29 10.10 -4.91
N LEU A 72 14.00 10.28 -5.21
CA LEU A 72 13.52 10.92 -6.44
C LEU A 72 12.81 12.25 -6.16
N THR A 73 12.25 12.42 -4.95
CA THR A 73 11.49 13.61 -4.57
C THR A 73 11.90 14.13 -3.18
N PRO A 74 11.74 15.45 -2.91
CA PRO A 74 12.11 16.05 -1.62
C PRO A 74 11.13 15.75 -0.47
N ALA A 75 9.95 15.17 -0.74
CA ALA A 75 8.95 14.88 0.27
C ALA A 75 8.22 13.56 -0.04
N VAL A 76 8.19 12.65 0.94
CA VAL A 76 7.40 11.41 0.87
C VAL A 76 6.57 11.29 2.14
N LEU A 77 5.25 11.06 1.97
CA LEU A 77 4.34 10.72 3.05
C LEU A 77 4.04 9.21 2.94
N ALA A 78 4.38 8.45 3.97
CA ALA A 78 4.23 7.00 4.01
C ALA A 78 3.19 6.62 5.07
N PHE A 79 2.07 6.03 4.64
CA PHE A 79 0.93 5.65 5.48
C PHE A 79 0.93 4.15 5.72
N GLU A 80 0.96 3.74 7.00
CA GLU A 80 0.92 2.34 7.40
C GLU A 80 0.12 2.19 8.70
N PRO A 81 -1.13 1.71 8.63
CA PRO A 81 -1.97 1.60 9.81
C PRO A 81 -1.64 0.42 10.71
N ASN A 82 -1.00 -0.65 10.21
CA ASN A 82 -0.63 -1.80 11.03
C ASN A 82 0.46 -1.38 12.04
N PRO A 83 0.18 -1.38 13.36
CA PRO A 83 1.12 -0.85 14.34
C PRO A 83 2.47 -1.58 14.36
N LYS A 84 2.47 -2.89 14.05
CA LYS A 84 3.69 -3.70 13.99
C LYS A 84 4.57 -3.29 12.81
N LEU A 85 3.97 -3.05 11.65
CA LEU A 85 4.67 -2.62 10.44
C LEU A 85 5.09 -1.15 10.53
N PHE A 86 4.20 -0.30 11.05
CA PHE A 86 4.53 1.10 11.32
C PHE A 86 5.77 1.26 12.20
N ALA A 87 5.89 0.45 13.26
CA ALA A 87 7.06 0.49 14.12
C ALA A 87 8.37 0.11 13.39
N VAL A 88 8.28 -0.78 12.37
CA VAL A 88 9.42 -1.14 11.52
C VAL A 88 9.74 0.00 10.55
N LEU A 89 8.72 0.52 9.87
CA LEU A 89 8.81 1.64 8.94
C LEU A 89 9.44 2.87 9.60
N ALA A 90 8.89 3.33 10.73
CA ALA A 90 9.34 4.52 11.44
C ALA A 90 10.80 4.42 11.93
N ARG A 91 11.26 3.22 12.31
CA ARG A 91 12.67 2.98 12.71
C ARG A 91 13.64 3.04 11.53
N ALA A 92 13.18 2.62 10.35
CA ALA A 92 14.01 2.55 9.14
C ALA A 92 14.00 3.87 8.35
N ALA A 93 12.87 4.56 8.32
CA ALA A 93 12.66 5.79 7.57
C ALA A 93 13.61 6.92 7.95
N ARG A 94 13.91 7.78 7.00
CA ARG A 94 14.71 9.01 7.13
C ARG A 94 14.16 10.07 6.16
N LYS A 95 14.49 11.31 6.46
CA LYS A 95 14.22 12.40 5.50
C LYS A 95 14.64 11.96 4.09
N PRO A 96 13.80 12.20 3.10
CA PRO A 96 12.59 13.01 3.11
C PRO A 96 11.28 12.25 3.47
N VAL A 97 11.35 11.01 4.00
CA VAL A 97 10.17 10.17 4.32
C VAL A 97 9.60 10.55 5.68
N LEU A 98 8.33 10.95 5.69
CA LEU A 98 7.50 11.16 6.89
C LEU A 98 6.50 10.01 7.00
N CYS A 99 6.55 9.26 8.11
CA CYS A 99 5.66 8.13 8.37
C CYS A 99 4.41 8.58 9.12
N ARG A 100 3.26 8.05 8.72
CA ARG A 100 1.93 8.30 9.27
C ARG A 100 1.29 6.96 9.64
N ALA A 101 0.65 6.88 10.81
CA ALA A 101 0.01 5.66 11.30
C ALA A 101 -1.48 5.56 10.92
N GLU A 102 -2.02 6.58 10.29
CA GLU A 102 -3.40 6.58 9.84
C GLU A 102 -3.58 5.68 8.61
N ALA A 103 -4.73 5.02 8.52
CA ALA A 103 -5.23 4.45 7.29
C ALA A 103 -5.93 5.53 6.47
N LEU A 104 -5.57 5.70 5.21
CA LEU A 104 -6.36 6.58 4.33
C LEU A 104 -7.66 5.89 3.94
N SER A 105 -8.75 6.67 3.93
CA SER A 105 -10.12 6.22 3.68
C SER A 105 -10.96 7.37 3.12
N ASP A 106 -12.25 7.10 2.89
CA ASP A 106 -13.26 8.07 2.46
C ASP A 106 -13.81 8.95 3.58
N ALA A 107 -13.49 8.62 4.85
CA ALA A 107 -13.92 9.39 6.01
C ALA A 107 -12.87 9.40 7.13
N ASP A 108 -12.83 10.50 7.87
CA ASP A 108 -12.06 10.62 9.11
C ASP A 108 -12.77 9.86 10.24
N GLY A 109 -12.00 9.16 11.09
CA GLY A 109 -12.57 8.42 12.21
C GLY A 109 -11.68 7.29 12.72
N GLU A 110 -12.31 6.18 13.06
CA GLU A 110 -11.67 4.93 13.46
C GLU A 110 -12.27 3.76 12.70
N ALA A 111 -11.46 2.79 12.37
CA ALA A 111 -11.88 1.55 11.72
C ALA A 111 -11.14 0.34 12.32
N GLU A 112 -11.70 -0.85 12.14
CA GLU A 112 -11.04 -2.09 12.52
C GLU A 112 -10.14 -2.59 11.37
N LEU A 113 -8.83 -2.59 11.59
CA LEU A 113 -7.88 -3.25 10.71
C LEU A 113 -7.86 -4.75 11.02
N LEU A 114 -8.17 -5.55 10.01
CA LEU A 114 -8.17 -7.01 10.09
C LEU A 114 -6.81 -7.56 9.67
N ILE A 115 -6.10 -8.19 10.60
CA ILE A 115 -4.76 -8.74 10.35
C ILE A 115 -4.89 -10.27 10.30
N PRO A 116 -4.68 -10.92 9.14
CA PRO A 116 -4.77 -12.36 9.02
C PRO A 116 -3.77 -13.08 9.92
N GLY A 117 -4.18 -14.22 10.50
CA GLY A 117 -3.33 -15.00 11.38
C GLY A 117 -3.66 -16.48 11.34
N ALA A 118 -2.67 -17.31 11.67
CA ALA A 118 -2.83 -18.74 11.87
C ALA A 118 -1.94 -19.21 13.01
N HIS A 119 -2.44 -20.13 13.84
CA HIS A 119 -1.69 -20.76 14.93
C HIS A 119 -0.99 -19.77 15.87
N GLY A 120 -1.67 -18.65 16.23
CA GLY A 120 -1.12 -17.61 17.11
C GLY A 120 -0.03 -16.73 16.49
N ARG A 121 0.21 -16.85 15.19
CA ARG A 121 1.09 -15.97 14.42
C ARG A 121 0.26 -15.10 13.50
N TYR A 122 0.54 -13.81 13.48
CA TYR A 122 -0.15 -12.84 12.63
C TYR A 122 0.73 -12.44 11.46
N SER A 123 0.11 -12.38 10.28
CA SER A 123 0.79 -12.03 9.04
C SER A 123 1.30 -10.59 9.09
N ASN A 124 2.44 -10.34 8.45
CA ASN A 124 2.91 -8.99 8.17
C ASN A 124 2.38 -8.48 6.82
N GLN A 125 1.53 -9.25 6.15
CA GLN A 125 0.95 -8.94 4.85
C GLN A 125 -0.54 -9.25 4.86
N GLY A 126 -1.29 -8.62 3.97
CA GLY A 126 -2.71 -8.89 3.81
C GLY A 126 -3.62 -8.28 4.87
N ALA A 127 -3.13 -7.35 5.71
CA ALA A 127 -3.98 -6.59 6.60
C ALA A 127 -4.88 -5.64 5.79
N SER A 128 -6.18 -5.60 6.11
CA SER A 128 -7.17 -4.84 5.34
C SER A 128 -8.22 -4.21 6.25
N LEU A 129 -8.78 -3.09 5.82
CA LEU A 129 -10.01 -2.52 6.36
C LEU A 129 -11.26 -3.14 5.71
N ASN A 130 -11.09 -3.89 4.62
CA ASN A 130 -12.20 -4.57 3.96
C ASN A 130 -12.54 -5.88 4.71
N PRO A 131 -13.73 -5.98 5.36
CA PRO A 131 -14.13 -7.18 6.09
C PRO A 131 -14.31 -8.40 5.17
N ASP A 132 -14.72 -8.18 3.91
CA ASP A 132 -15.01 -9.26 2.96
C ASP A 132 -13.73 -10.02 2.55
N LYS A 133 -12.58 -9.36 2.58
CA LYS A 133 -11.30 -9.97 2.24
C LYS A 133 -10.88 -11.10 3.19
N VAL A 134 -11.14 -10.93 4.49
CA VAL A 134 -10.60 -11.84 5.52
C VAL A 134 -11.46 -13.10 5.63
N GLY A 135 -12.75 -13.01 5.26
CA GLY A 135 -13.69 -14.12 5.35
C GLY A 135 -13.73 -14.75 6.75
N GLU A 136 -13.83 -16.09 6.80
CA GLU A 136 -13.84 -16.87 8.04
C GLU A 136 -12.43 -17.17 8.61
N ALA A 137 -11.36 -16.69 7.96
CA ALA A 137 -10.01 -16.93 8.43
C ALA A 137 -9.77 -16.31 9.82
N ALA A 138 -8.96 -16.97 10.65
CA ALA A 138 -8.56 -16.39 11.93
C ALA A 138 -7.84 -15.04 11.69
N HIS A 139 -8.27 -13.99 12.36
CA HIS A 139 -7.69 -12.65 12.25
C HIS A 139 -7.66 -11.96 13.62
N MET A 140 -6.74 -11.00 13.74
CA MET A 140 -6.74 -10.05 14.83
C MET A 140 -7.39 -8.75 14.35
N ARG A 141 -8.20 -8.13 15.20
CA ARG A 141 -8.79 -6.81 14.97
C ARG A 141 -8.00 -5.77 15.76
N VAL A 142 -7.61 -4.71 15.09
CA VAL A 142 -6.90 -3.58 15.69
C VAL A 142 -7.62 -2.30 15.31
N SER A 143 -8.07 -1.51 16.30
CA SER A 143 -8.61 -0.17 16.00
C SER A 143 -7.49 0.72 15.49
N VAL A 144 -7.71 1.36 14.34
CA VAL A 144 -6.79 2.31 13.71
C VAL A 144 -7.53 3.58 13.33
N ARG A 145 -6.83 4.70 13.35
CA ARG A 145 -7.39 5.97 12.88
C ARG A 145 -7.50 5.95 11.35
N THR A 146 -8.63 6.43 10.85
CA THR A 146 -8.81 6.74 9.44
C THR A 146 -8.72 8.24 9.19
N ALA A 147 -8.27 8.62 8.00
CA ALA A 147 -8.23 10.01 7.55
C ALA A 147 -8.50 10.06 6.04
N THR A 148 -9.17 11.12 5.60
CA THR A 148 -9.24 11.46 4.20
C THR A 148 -7.94 12.16 3.78
N LEU A 149 -7.44 11.88 2.57
CA LEU A 149 -6.26 12.58 2.07
C LEU A 149 -6.54 14.08 1.90
N ASP A 150 -7.75 14.42 1.48
CA ASP A 150 -8.21 15.81 1.33
C ASP A 150 -8.19 16.56 2.66
N GLY A 151 -8.61 15.91 3.77
CA GLY A 151 -8.60 16.49 5.12
C GLY A 151 -7.20 16.69 5.71
N LEU A 152 -6.20 15.95 5.21
CA LEU A 152 -4.81 16.11 5.63
C LEU A 152 -4.09 17.28 4.94
N ASP A 153 -4.68 17.85 3.89
CA ASP A 153 -4.14 18.97 3.11
C ASP A 153 -2.63 18.82 2.79
N PRO A 154 -2.23 17.77 2.06
CA PRO A 154 -0.83 17.54 1.76
C PRO A 154 -0.27 18.62 0.82
N PRO A 155 1.07 18.80 0.81
CA PRO A 155 1.71 19.62 -0.22
C PRO A 155 1.39 19.08 -1.62
N PRO A 156 1.63 19.86 -2.70
CA PRO A 156 1.35 19.38 -4.05
C PRO A 156 1.90 17.98 -4.31
N VAL A 157 1.02 17.06 -4.71
CA VAL A 157 1.31 15.64 -4.91
C VAL A 157 1.58 15.36 -6.38
N GLY A 158 2.71 14.75 -6.70
CA GLY A 158 3.09 14.36 -8.06
C GLY A 158 2.94 12.86 -8.33
N PHE A 159 2.95 12.04 -7.29
CA PHE A 159 2.86 10.58 -7.43
C PHE A 159 2.19 9.93 -6.21
N MET A 160 1.38 8.90 -6.46
CA MET A 160 0.75 8.08 -5.42
C MET A 160 0.93 6.60 -5.73
N LYS A 161 1.43 5.81 -4.76
CA LYS A 161 1.30 4.35 -4.75
C LYS A 161 0.20 3.99 -3.77
N ILE A 162 -0.75 3.16 -4.20
CA ILE A 162 -1.88 2.69 -3.38
C ILE A 162 -1.88 1.17 -3.39
N ASP A 163 -1.78 0.57 -2.20
CA ASP A 163 -1.83 -0.87 -1.99
C ASP A 163 -2.33 -1.10 -0.56
N VAL A 164 -3.62 -1.18 -0.43
CA VAL A 164 -4.34 -1.24 0.84
C VAL A 164 -5.27 -2.45 0.94
N GLU A 165 -5.02 -3.42 0.06
CA GLU A 165 -5.56 -4.75 0.16
C GLU A 165 -7.10 -4.80 0.14
N GLY A 166 -7.71 -4.11 -0.84
CA GLY A 166 -9.15 -4.08 -1.08
C GLY A 166 -9.87 -2.83 -0.59
N HIS A 167 -9.14 -1.79 -0.15
CA HIS A 167 -9.69 -0.52 0.32
C HIS A 167 -9.34 0.66 -0.61
N GLU A 168 -8.84 0.37 -1.83
CA GLU A 168 -8.31 1.34 -2.78
C GLU A 168 -9.36 2.38 -3.19
N ARG A 169 -10.61 1.94 -3.41
CA ARG A 169 -11.71 2.84 -3.81
C ARG A 169 -12.01 3.88 -2.73
N ALA A 170 -12.04 3.50 -1.46
CA ALA A 170 -12.25 4.42 -0.35
C ALA A 170 -11.11 5.44 -0.23
N VAL A 171 -9.85 5.00 -0.45
CA VAL A 171 -8.70 5.92 -0.51
C VAL A 171 -8.87 6.94 -1.62
N LEU A 172 -9.27 6.53 -2.81
CA LEU A 172 -9.48 7.43 -3.95
C LEU A 172 -10.66 8.38 -3.75
N GLU A 173 -11.73 7.93 -3.09
CA GLU A 173 -12.87 8.78 -2.71
C GLU A 173 -12.43 9.87 -1.72
N GLY A 174 -11.66 9.54 -0.68
CA GLY A 174 -11.14 10.50 0.28
C GLY A 174 -10.00 11.39 -0.25
N ALA A 175 -9.59 11.19 -1.50
CA ALA A 175 -8.53 11.93 -2.17
C ALA A 175 -9.02 12.75 -3.37
N ARG A 176 -10.33 12.85 -3.60
CA ARG A 176 -10.89 13.48 -4.83
C ARG A 176 -10.42 14.91 -5.04
N GLY A 177 -10.31 15.70 -3.97
CA GLY A 177 -9.82 17.08 -4.03
C GLY A 177 -8.36 17.17 -4.43
N VAL A 178 -7.49 16.37 -3.79
CA VAL A 178 -6.06 16.27 -4.13
C VAL A 178 -5.88 15.75 -5.57
N ILE A 179 -6.64 14.73 -5.97
CA ILE A 179 -6.61 14.19 -7.33
C ILE A 179 -7.01 15.25 -8.35
N ALA A 180 -8.08 15.99 -8.11
CA ALA A 180 -8.55 17.04 -9.02
C ALA A 180 -7.55 18.22 -9.10
N ARG A 181 -6.97 18.62 -7.97
CA ARG A 181 -6.02 19.72 -7.87
C ARG A 181 -4.68 19.40 -8.53
N ASP A 182 -4.14 18.22 -8.24
CA ASP A 182 -2.74 17.91 -8.48
C ASP A 182 -2.51 16.94 -9.66
N ARG A 183 -3.50 16.13 -10.01
CA ARG A 183 -3.40 15.14 -11.10
C ARG A 183 -2.14 14.26 -10.98
N PRO A 184 -1.88 13.64 -9.80
CA PRO A 184 -0.69 12.82 -9.61
C PRO A 184 -0.69 11.61 -10.54
N ALA A 185 0.48 11.18 -11.00
CA ALA A 185 0.60 9.84 -11.56
C ALA A 185 0.36 8.79 -10.45
N MET A 186 -0.26 7.65 -10.77
CA MET A 186 -0.60 6.65 -9.77
C MET A 186 -0.14 5.25 -10.18
N ILE A 187 0.29 4.47 -9.20
CA ILE A 187 0.36 3.01 -9.26
C ILE A 187 -0.60 2.50 -8.20
N ILE A 188 -1.60 1.72 -8.62
CA ILE A 188 -2.62 1.16 -7.74
C ILE A 188 -2.58 -0.35 -7.87
N GLU A 189 -2.42 -1.05 -6.75
CA GLU A 189 -2.55 -2.50 -6.70
C GLU A 189 -4.00 -2.88 -6.47
N ILE A 190 -4.62 -3.51 -7.47
CA ILE A 190 -6.03 -3.90 -7.42
C ILE A 190 -6.17 -5.38 -7.70
N GLU A 191 -6.71 -6.11 -6.73
CA GLU A 191 -6.97 -7.54 -6.89
C GLU A 191 -8.43 -7.88 -6.58
N GLU A 192 -9.11 -8.59 -7.51
CA GLU A 192 -10.51 -9.03 -7.33
C GLU A 192 -10.72 -9.83 -6.04
N ARG A 193 -9.75 -10.65 -5.66
CA ARG A 193 -9.80 -11.44 -4.41
C ARG A 193 -9.77 -10.57 -3.14
N HIS A 194 -9.32 -9.32 -3.23
CA HIS A 194 -9.27 -8.39 -2.11
C HIS A 194 -10.47 -7.44 -2.11
N THR A 195 -10.93 -7.05 -3.28
CA THR A 195 -12.05 -6.10 -3.42
C THR A 195 -13.41 -6.80 -3.43
N GLY A 196 -13.46 -8.07 -3.86
CA GLY A 196 -14.71 -8.78 -4.13
C GLY A 196 -15.47 -8.23 -5.36
N ARG A 197 -14.86 -7.33 -6.14
CA ARG A 197 -15.46 -6.68 -7.32
C ARG A 197 -14.71 -7.05 -8.58
N ASP A 198 -15.41 -7.00 -9.74
CA ASP A 198 -14.80 -7.20 -11.05
C ASP A 198 -13.70 -6.15 -11.31
N ILE A 199 -12.56 -6.59 -11.83
CA ILE A 199 -11.43 -5.70 -12.14
C ILE A 199 -11.82 -4.60 -13.14
N ASN A 200 -12.73 -4.87 -14.05
CA ASN A 200 -13.20 -3.85 -15.00
C ASN A 200 -13.93 -2.72 -14.27
N ASP A 201 -14.77 -3.03 -13.25
CA ASP A 201 -15.48 -2.02 -12.46
C ASP A 201 -14.51 -1.13 -11.69
N GLU A 202 -13.39 -1.69 -11.23
CA GLU A 202 -12.35 -0.93 -10.54
C GLU A 202 -11.57 -0.03 -11.52
N LEU A 203 -11.23 -0.55 -12.71
CA LEU A 203 -10.56 0.24 -13.74
C LEU A 203 -11.47 1.37 -14.26
N ASP A 204 -12.75 1.09 -14.49
CA ASP A 204 -13.73 2.09 -14.91
C ASP A 204 -13.92 3.18 -13.85
N PHE A 205 -13.89 2.82 -12.56
CA PHE A 205 -13.92 3.78 -11.47
C PHE A 205 -12.69 4.73 -11.51
N VAL A 206 -11.48 4.20 -11.74
CA VAL A 206 -10.28 5.04 -11.88
C VAL A 206 -10.36 5.92 -13.12
N GLU A 207 -10.88 5.41 -14.24
CA GLU A 207 -11.06 6.17 -15.46
C GLU A 207 -12.11 7.29 -15.32
N ALA A 208 -13.15 7.07 -14.52
CA ALA A 208 -14.13 8.11 -14.16
C ALA A 208 -13.53 9.29 -13.37
N LEU A 209 -12.37 9.11 -12.71
CA LEU A 209 -11.59 10.19 -12.12
C LEU A 209 -10.79 11.00 -13.17
N GLY A 210 -10.92 10.65 -14.44
CA GLY A 210 -10.28 11.30 -15.59
C GLY A 210 -8.86 10.79 -15.87
N TYR A 211 -8.54 9.56 -15.48
CA TYR A 211 -7.28 8.89 -15.81
C TYR A 211 -7.42 7.95 -16.99
N ARG A 212 -6.31 7.60 -17.59
CA ARG A 212 -6.18 6.46 -18.47
C ARG A 212 -5.49 5.34 -17.70
N THR A 213 -6.10 4.17 -17.66
CA THR A 213 -5.54 3.01 -17.00
C THR A 213 -4.63 2.21 -17.94
N LEU A 214 -3.50 1.76 -17.41
CA LEU A 214 -2.53 0.91 -18.11
C LEU A 214 -2.20 -0.29 -17.22
N PRO A 215 -2.98 -1.38 -17.28
CA PRO A 215 -2.69 -2.59 -16.51
C PRO A 215 -1.28 -3.12 -16.75
N LEU A 216 -0.61 -3.55 -15.69
CA LEU A 216 0.71 -4.17 -15.76
C LEU A 216 0.57 -5.69 -15.90
N ALA A 217 0.47 -6.18 -17.13
CA ALA A 217 0.31 -7.60 -17.43
C ALA A 217 1.63 -8.22 -17.88
N SER A 218 2.04 -9.30 -17.25
CA SER A 218 3.30 -10.02 -17.58
C SER A 218 4.52 -9.09 -17.65
N GLY A 219 4.60 -8.10 -16.77
CA GLY A 219 5.69 -7.12 -16.69
C GLY A 219 5.68 -6.06 -17.78
N ARG A 220 4.58 -5.88 -18.49
CA ARG A 220 4.39 -4.87 -19.55
C ARG A 220 3.14 -4.05 -19.28
N LEU A 221 3.21 -2.75 -19.53
CA LEU A 221 2.03 -1.90 -19.55
C LEU A 221 1.20 -2.22 -20.80
N VAL A 222 -0.06 -2.57 -20.60
CA VAL A 222 -1.01 -2.96 -21.64
C VAL A 222 -2.07 -1.87 -21.74
N ASP A 223 -2.45 -1.53 -22.96
CA ASP A 223 -3.59 -0.64 -23.19
C ASP A 223 -4.88 -1.30 -22.67
N ARG A 224 -5.77 -0.51 -22.05
CA ARG A 224 -7.05 -0.99 -21.50
C ARG A 224 -7.85 -1.80 -22.53
N ALA A 225 -7.87 -1.36 -23.79
CA ALA A 225 -8.57 -2.04 -24.89
C ALA A 225 -7.99 -3.43 -25.25
N ARG A 226 -6.78 -3.74 -24.81
CA ARG A 226 -6.10 -5.03 -25.03
C ARG A 226 -6.00 -5.89 -23.77
N PHE A 227 -6.42 -5.33 -22.64
CA PHE A 227 -6.43 -6.04 -21.38
C PHE A 227 -7.56 -7.07 -21.36
N ASP A 228 -7.23 -8.31 -21.06
CA ASP A 228 -8.17 -9.41 -20.89
C ASP A 228 -8.12 -9.85 -19.42
N PRO A 229 -9.18 -9.59 -18.62
CA PRO A 229 -9.22 -9.93 -17.21
C PRO A 229 -8.94 -11.40 -16.90
N ASP A 230 -9.44 -12.30 -17.72
CA ASP A 230 -9.25 -13.74 -17.48
C ASP A 230 -7.81 -14.17 -17.72
N ARG A 231 -7.23 -13.70 -18.84
CA ARG A 231 -5.86 -14.03 -19.22
C ARG A 231 -4.80 -13.30 -18.37
N ASP A 232 -5.00 -11.98 -18.19
CA ASP A 232 -3.94 -11.10 -17.69
C ASP A 232 -4.01 -10.89 -16.18
N HIS A 233 -5.18 -11.10 -15.56
CA HIS A 233 -5.40 -10.93 -14.13
C HIS A 233 -5.75 -12.27 -13.45
N ARG A 234 -6.93 -12.84 -13.71
CA ARG A 234 -7.45 -14.01 -12.98
C ARG A 234 -6.57 -15.25 -13.16
N ALA A 235 -6.11 -15.52 -14.39
CA ALA A 235 -5.23 -16.68 -14.68
C ALA A 235 -3.87 -16.59 -13.99
N LEU A 236 -3.43 -15.40 -13.58
CA LEU A 236 -2.15 -15.15 -12.92
C LEU A 236 -2.28 -15.08 -11.39
N ALA A 237 -3.49 -14.94 -10.86
CA ALA A 237 -3.73 -14.83 -9.42
C ALA A 237 -3.10 -15.99 -8.63
N GLY A 238 -2.33 -15.66 -7.61
CA GLY A 238 -1.66 -16.64 -6.74
C GLY A 238 -0.49 -17.41 -7.37
N LYS A 239 -0.06 -17.07 -8.60
CA LYS A 239 1.08 -17.72 -9.24
C LYS A 239 2.39 -16.95 -8.96
N PRO A 240 3.54 -17.65 -8.92
CA PRO A 240 4.83 -16.98 -8.82
C PRO A 240 5.03 -16.00 -9.98
N GLY A 241 5.44 -14.77 -9.65
CA GLY A 241 5.65 -13.71 -10.64
C GLY A 241 4.38 -12.94 -11.02
N TYR A 242 3.26 -13.18 -10.36
CA TYR A 242 2.08 -12.35 -10.44
C TYR A 242 2.45 -10.92 -10.02
N ALA A 243 2.28 -9.99 -10.95
CA ALA A 243 2.41 -8.56 -10.70
C ALA A 243 1.02 -7.94 -10.87
N ASN A 244 0.49 -7.52 -9.80
CA ASN A 244 -0.83 -6.89 -9.66
C ASN A 244 -0.73 -5.39 -9.86
#